data_7cd03c817afd0843eeb5b2985d942a53
#
_entry.id   7cd03c817afd0843eeb5b2985d942a53
#
_cell.length_a   1.000
_cell.length_b   1.000
_cell.length_c   1.000
_cell.angle_alpha   90.00
_cell.angle_beta   90.00
_cell.angle_gamma   90.00
#
_symmetry.space_group_name_H-M   'P 1'
#
loop_
_entity.id
_entity.type
_entity.pdbx_description
1 polymer ?
#
loop_
_entity_poly.entity_id
_entity_poly.type
_entity_poly.pdbx_seq_one_letter_code
_entity_poly.pdbx_strand_id
1 'polypeptide(L)'
;MQFEIPAPSTTFEVPLEDGARIRMRRHGNPDGVRLPVTHGNGFAADAYFPYWRHLLSKFDVLVFDFRNHGQNVPVVPSNHHYAQLARDLERVVQDTKSKLGPRKTAGIFHSMSARTAMKHAIEIGWRWDALMLFDPPDVPLKGHPLYEAMEIFENKLTEWAKGRRRRFASVDELTEEYKQSRATGRWVAGEHELMARAVLRRSPDGSGYELTCAPENEAAIYAQALTLDLWPKASEFGGPVKLIGCDPNFKGAPATGPANQALGIEGGYDYSFVEGTGHLLQIEKPDECIRLTLEFLGKHGLA
;
A
#
# COMPACT_ATOMS: atom_id res chain seq x y z
N MET A 1 -14.14 -9.71 -16.87
CA MET A 1 -12.77 -10.28 -17.10
C MET A 1 -12.26 -10.68 -15.74
N GLN A 2 -11.83 -11.92 -15.55
CA GLN A 2 -11.31 -12.38 -14.27
C GLN A 2 -9.79 -12.22 -14.29
N PHE A 3 -9.21 -11.61 -13.25
CA PHE A 3 -7.76 -11.51 -13.12
C PHE A 3 -7.19 -12.83 -12.60
N GLU A 4 -6.20 -13.37 -13.32
CA GLU A 4 -5.41 -14.51 -12.89
C GLU A 4 -3.98 -14.07 -12.60
N ILE A 5 -3.59 -14.17 -11.33
CA ILE A 5 -2.23 -13.86 -10.90
C ILE A 5 -1.34 -15.05 -11.23
N PRO A 6 -0.26 -14.87 -12.00
CA PRO A 6 0.64 -15.96 -12.32
C PRO A 6 1.30 -16.52 -11.06
N ALA A 7 1.63 -17.81 -11.07
CA ALA A 7 2.39 -18.41 -9.98
C ALA A 7 3.74 -17.69 -9.81
N PRO A 8 4.16 -17.40 -8.57
CA PRO A 8 5.47 -16.79 -8.33
C PRO A 8 6.59 -17.76 -8.72
N SER A 9 7.67 -17.23 -9.28
CA SER A 9 8.88 -18.00 -9.61
C SER A 9 9.59 -18.51 -8.35
N THR A 10 9.46 -17.78 -7.23
CA THR A 10 10.04 -18.11 -5.93
C THR A 10 9.18 -17.53 -4.83
N THR A 11 9.06 -18.28 -3.73
CA THR A 11 8.45 -17.80 -2.49
C THR A 11 9.41 -18.04 -1.33
N PHE A 12 9.45 -17.11 -0.38
CA PHE A 12 10.17 -17.29 0.87
C PHE A 12 9.48 -16.52 2.00
N GLU A 13 9.80 -16.88 3.23
CA GLU A 13 9.30 -16.18 4.41
C GLU A 13 10.39 -15.33 5.02
N VAL A 14 10.01 -14.13 5.47
CA VAL A 14 10.82 -13.23 6.28
C VAL A 14 10.35 -13.38 7.71
N PRO A 15 11.19 -13.96 8.61
CA PRO A 15 10.85 -14.06 10.02
C PRO A 15 10.98 -12.69 10.70
N LEU A 16 9.97 -12.34 11.49
CA LEU A 16 9.93 -11.12 12.28
C LEU A 16 10.31 -11.40 13.75
N GLU A 17 10.67 -10.35 14.49
CA GLU A 17 11.19 -10.48 15.86
C GLU A 17 10.19 -11.09 16.85
N ASP A 18 8.90 -10.90 16.62
CA ASP A 18 7.81 -11.40 17.47
C ASP A 18 7.26 -12.77 17.03
N GLY A 19 7.96 -13.46 16.13
CA GLY A 19 7.57 -14.76 15.60
C GLY A 19 6.58 -14.70 14.43
N ALA A 20 6.10 -13.52 14.06
CA ALA A 20 5.32 -13.35 12.83
C ALA A 20 6.18 -13.61 11.60
N ARG A 21 5.56 -13.83 10.46
CA ARG A 21 6.25 -14.06 9.19
C ARG A 21 5.59 -13.26 8.07
N ILE A 22 6.40 -12.70 7.18
CA ILE A 22 5.94 -12.08 5.95
C ILE A 22 6.29 -13.00 4.78
N ARG A 23 5.27 -13.38 4.01
CA ARG A 23 5.45 -14.17 2.81
C ARG A 23 5.80 -13.28 1.64
N MET A 24 6.99 -13.49 1.07
CA MET A 24 7.48 -12.84 -0.14
C MET A 24 7.19 -13.70 -1.36
N ARG A 25 6.76 -13.08 -2.46
CA ARG A 25 6.45 -13.75 -3.74
C ARG A 25 7.18 -13.00 -4.84
N ARG A 26 8.06 -13.71 -5.55
CA ARG A 26 8.84 -13.16 -6.65
C ARG A 26 8.16 -13.43 -7.98
N HIS A 27 8.00 -12.42 -8.78
CA HIS A 27 7.41 -12.48 -10.11
C HIS A 27 8.28 -11.72 -11.10
N GLY A 28 8.00 -11.93 -12.41
CA GLY A 28 8.59 -11.14 -13.47
C GLY A 28 10.02 -11.53 -13.84
N ASN A 29 10.80 -10.56 -14.30
CA ASN A 29 12.16 -10.76 -14.79
C ASN A 29 13.19 -10.70 -13.64
N PRO A 30 13.81 -11.83 -13.26
CA PRO A 30 14.76 -11.86 -12.15
C PRO A 30 16.04 -11.05 -12.40
N ASP A 31 16.31 -10.61 -13.63
CA ASP A 31 17.48 -9.81 -13.98
C ASP A 31 17.19 -8.31 -14.02
N GLY A 32 15.93 -7.90 -13.92
CA GLY A 32 15.50 -6.50 -13.87
C GLY A 32 15.83 -5.78 -12.54
N VAL A 33 15.57 -4.49 -12.50
CA VAL A 33 15.56 -3.71 -11.25
C VAL A 33 14.50 -4.29 -10.33
N ARG A 34 14.82 -4.41 -9.05
CA ARG A 34 13.92 -4.99 -8.05
C ARG A 34 12.87 -3.98 -7.60
N LEU A 35 11.62 -4.41 -7.66
CA LEU A 35 10.47 -3.60 -7.27
C LEU A 35 9.67 -4.30 -6.17
N PRO A 36 9.93 -4.03 -4.88
CA PRO A 36 8.99 -4.38 -3.81
C PRO A 36 7.69 -3.62 -3.99
N VAL A 37 6.57 -4.36 -4.04
CA VAL A 37 5.20 -3.83 -4.22
C VAL A 37 4.32 -4.37 -3.10
N THR A 38 3.57 -3.50 -2.47
CA THR A 38 2.63 -3.85 -1.40
C THR A 38 1.42 -2.92 -1.39
N HIS A 39 0.60 -2.98 -0.37
CA HIS A 39 -0.79 -2.51 -0.32
C HIS A 39 -1.06 -1.43 0.74
N GLY A 40 -2.26 -0.85 0.71
CA GLY A 40 -2.81 0.02 1.75
C GLY A 40 -3.48 -0.75 2.89
N ASN A 41 -3.87 -0.02 3.95
CA ASN A 41 -4.50 -0.58 5.16
C ASN A 41 -5.82 -1.31 4.83
N GLY A 42 -6.02 -2.49 5.39
CA GLY A 42 -7.21 -3.31 5.16
C GLY A 42 -7.27 -4.03 3.80
N PHE A 43 -6.27 -3.82 2.92
CA PHE A 43 -6.17 -4.42 1.59
C PHE A 43 -5.12 -5.54 1.55
N ALA A 44 -4.84 -6.04 0.34
CA ALA A 44 -3.79 -7.03 0.09
C ALA A 44 -3.11 -6.76 -1.26
N ALA A 45 -1.84 -7.15 -1.39
CA ALA A 45 -1.03 -6.84 -2.56
C ALA A 45 -1.54 -7.48 -3.85
N ASP A 46 -2.27 -8.60 -3.76
CA ASP A 46 -2.91 -9.26 -4.90
C ASP A 46 -3.97 -8.38 -5.57
N ALA A 47 -4.66 -7.54 -4.80
CA ALA A 47 -5.64 -6.59 -5.33
C ALA A 47 -5.03 -5.48 -6.21
N TYR A 48 -3.72 -5.28 -6.15
CA TYR A 48 -3.02 -4.33 -6.99
C TYR A 48 -2.48 -4.96 -8.29
N PHE A 49 -2.87 -6.20 -8.60
CA PHE A 49 -2.46 -6.90 -9.81
C PHE A 49 -2.79 -6.15 -11.11
N PRO A 50 -3.91 -5.47 -11.26
CA PRO A 50 -4.16 -4.64 -12.45
C PRO A 50 -3.04 -3.64 -12.74
N TYR A 51 -2.39 -3.13 -11.70
CA TYR A 51 -1.24 -2.24 -11.79
C TYR A 51 0.07 -3.02 -11.97
N TRP A 52 0.45 -3.91 -11.02
CA TRP A 52 1.79 -4.46 -11.02
C TRP A 52 2.03 -5.55 -12.11
N ARG A 53 0.98 -6.09 -12.75
CA ARG A 53 1.12 -7.00 -13.89
C ARG A 53 1.92 -6.40 -15.04
N HIS A 54 1.84 -5.09 -15.23
CA HIS A 54 2.54 -4.37 -16.30
C HIS A 54 4.05 -4.25 -16.06
N LEU A 55 4.51 -4.54 -14.86
CA LEU A 55 5.93 -4.51 -14.48
C LEU A 55 6.64 -5.85 -14.75
N LEU A 56 5.89 -6.94 -14.93
CA LEU A 56 6.43 -8.31 -14.95
C LEU A 56 7.40 -8.59 -16.10
N SER A 57 7.21 -7.98 -17.26
CA SER A 57 8.05 -8.24 -18.43
C SER A 57 9.47 -7.69 -18.27
N LYS A 58 9.67 -6.70 -17.42
CA LYS A 58 10.92 -5.94 -17.32
C LYS A 58 11.60 -6.03 -15.95
N PHE A 59 10.83 -6.10 -14.89
CA PHE A 59 11.30 -5.91 -13.52
C PHE A 59 11.26 -7.18 -12.67
N ASP A 60 12.13 -7.26 -11.67
CA ASP A 60 12.12 -8.24 -10.59
C ASP A 60 11.09 -7.79 -9.53
N VAL A 61 9.84 -8.20 -9.70
CA VAL A 61 8.71 -7.75 -8.86
C VAL A 61 8.59 -8.63 -7.64
N LEU A 62 8.74 -8.04 -6.45
CA LEU A 62 8.54 -8.69 -5.16
C LEU A 62 7.24 -8.23 -4.53
N VAL A 63 6.24 -9.10 -4.54
CA VAL A 63 4.92 -8.84 -3.97
C VAL A 63 4.86 -9.39 -2.56
N PHE A 64 4.42 -8.58 -1.60
CA PHE A 64 4.23 -9.02 -0.23
C PHE A 64 3.09 -8.27 0.46
N ASP A 65 2.52 -8.89 1.46
CA ASP A 65 1.55 -8.28 2.36
C ASP A 65 2.24 -7.91 3.69
N PHE A 66 1.85 -6.80 4.30
CA PHE A 66 2.25 -6.50 5.68
C PHE A 66 1.60 -7.48 6.66
N ARG A 67 2.13 -7.54 7.90
CA ARG A 67 1.54 -8.36 8.98
C ARG A 67 0.03 -8.18 9.05
N ASN A 68 -0.69 -9.24 9.37
CA ASN A 68 -2.15 -9.26 9.50
C ASN A 68 -2.93 -8.94 8.22
N HIS A 69 -2.29 -8.98 7.04
CA HIS A 69 -2.95 -8.74 5.74
C HIS A 69 -2.71 -9.90 4.76
N GLY A 70 -3.57 -9.99 3.76
CA GLY A 70 -3.43 -10.84 2.59
C GLY A 70 -3.11 -12.30 2.91
N GLN A 71 -1.99 -12.80 2.42
CA GLN A 71 -1.59 -14.21 2.58
C GLN A 71 -0.84 -14.51 3.89
N ASN A 72 -0.61 -13.51 4.75
CA ASN A 72 0.09 -13.72 6.01
C ASN A 72 -0.83 -14.30 7.09
N VAL A 73 -0.26 -15.13 7.97
CA VAL A 73 -0.96 -15.61 9.16
C VAL A 73 -1.09 -14.45 10.15
N PRO A 74 -2.29 -14.15 10.64
CA PRO A 74 -2.48 -13.10 11.63
C PRO A 74 -1.75 -13.37 12.94
N VAL A 75 -1.24 -12.29 13.54
CA VAL A 75 -0.53 -12.31 14.81
C VAL A 75 -1.22 -11.40 15.83
N VAL A 76 -0.66 -11.32 17.02
CA VAL A 76 -1.24 -10.56 18.13
C VAL A 76 -1.49 -9.09 17.75
N PRO A 77 -2.70 -8.55 17.91
CA PRO A 77 -3.06 -7.20 17.52
C PRO A 77 -2.19 -6.09 18.14
N SER A 78 -1.67 -6.29 19.35
CA SER A 78 -0.83 -5.32 20.06
C SER A 78 0.43 -4.90 19.30
N ASN A 79 0.89 -5.71 18.35
CA ASN A 79 2.04 -5.40 17.50
C ASN A 79 1.67 -4.75 16.16
N HIS A 80 0.40 -4.34 15.98
CA HIS A 80 -0.08 -3.74 14.74
C HIS A 80 -0.10 -2.22 14.83
N HIS A 81 1.06 -1.60 14.59
CA HIS A 81 1.27 -0.15 14.64
C HIS A 81 2.44 0.29 13.73
N TYR A 82 2.45 1.55 13.31
CA TYR A 82 3.42 2.07 12.32
C TYR A 82 4.89 1.85 12.69
N ALA A 83 5.26 2.01 13.95
CA ALA A 83 6.65 1.75 14.38
C ALA A 83 7.05 0.27 14.18
N GLN A 84 6.09 -0.67 14.36
CA GLN A 84 6.34 -2.07 14.07
C GLN A 84 6.37 -2.34 12.56
N LEU A 85 5.44 -1.75 11.79
CA LEU A 85 5.45 -1.89 10.33
C LEU A 85 6.75 -1.38 9.71
N ALA A 86 7.33 -0.30 10.24
CA ALA A 86 8.63 0.21 9.79
C ALA A 86 9.77 -0.79 10.09
N ARG A 87 9.78 -1.43 11.26
CA ARG A 87 10.74 -2.51 11.57
C ARG A 87 10.54 -3.74 10.69
N ASP A 88 9.28 -4.11 10.42
CA ASP A 88 8.96 -5.20 9.52
C ASP A 88 9.49 -4.93 8.11
N LEU A 89 9.33 -3.70 7.62
CA LEU A 89 9.85 -3.29 6.31
C LEU A 89 11.38 -3.39 6.27
N GLU A 90 12.08 -2.98 7.33
CA GLU A 90 13.55 -3.17 7.42
C GLU A 90 13.93 -4.65 7.34
N ARG A 91 13.21 -5.53 8.04
CA ARG A 91 13.43 -6.99 7.94
C ARG A 91 13.17 -7.51 6.52
N VAL A 92 12.12 -7.06 5.87
CA VAL A 92 11.83 -7.41 4.47
C VAL A 92 12.99 -7.01 3.56
N VAL A 93 13.52 -5.80 3.70
CA VAL A 93 14.64 -5.31 2.89
C VAL A 93 15.90 -6.13 3.14
N GLN A 94 16.27 -6.35 4.40
CA GLN A 94 17.47 -7.09 4.78
C GLN A 94 17.42 -8.55 4.33
N ASP A 95 16.33 -9.26 4.60
CA ASP A 95 16.15 -10.67 4.21
C ASP A 95 16.09 -10.84 2.70
N THR A 96 15.44 -9.92 2.00
CA THR A 96 15.42 -9.91 0.53
C THR A 96 16.84 -9.81 -0.04
N LYS A 97 17.63 -8.86 0.47
CA LYS A 97 19.04 -8.70 0.06
C LYS A 97 19.87 -9.93 0.38
N SER A 98 19.67 -10.54 1.54
CA SER A 98 20.35 -11.75 1.95
C SER A 98 20.04 -12.96 1.08
N LYS A 99 18.74 -13.17 0.75
CA LYS A 99 18.27 -14.36 0.02
C LYS A 99 18.42 -14.26 -1.49
N LEU A 100 18.23 -13.06 -2.06
CA LEU A 100 18.23 -12.84 -3.51
C LEU A 100 19.46 -12.07 -4.03
N GLY A 101 20.37 -11.71 -3.14
CA GLY A 101 21.55 -10.91 -3.45
C GLY A 101 21.25 -9.40 -3.60
N PRO A 102 22.29 -8.55 -3.61
CA PRO A 102 22.16 -7.11 -3.80
C PRO A 102 21.71 -6.80 -5.23
N ARG A 103 20.84 -5.80 -5.38
CA ARG A 103 20.31 -5.32 -6.66
C ARG A 103 19.80 -3.88 -6.52
N LYS A 104 19.83 -3.10 -7.61
CA LYS A 104 19.11 -1.83 -7.65
C LYS A 104 17.65 -2.06 -7.30
N THR A 105 17.11 -1.28 -6.36
CA THR A 105 15.79 -1.54 -5.78
C THR A 105 15.01 -0.23 -5.67
N ALA A 106 13.83 -0.17 -6.28
CA ALA A 106 12.89 0.92 -6.14
C ALA A 106 11.60 0.45 -5.45
N GLY A 107 11.28 1.03 -4.30
CA GLY A 107 10.08 0.66 -3.54
C GLY A 107 8.81 1.30 -4.12
N ILE A 108 7.72 0.53 -4.18
CA ILE A 108 6.40 0.98 -4.64
C ILE A 108 5.39 0.72 -3.53
N PHE A 109 4.91 1.79 -2.93
CA PHE A 109 4.09 1.75 -1.72
C PHE A 109 2.83 2.60 -1.89
N HIS A 110 1.73 2.16 -1.29
CA HIS A 110 0.45 2.87 -1.33
C HIS A 110 -0.11 3.10 0.08
N SER A 111 -0.65 4.29 0.32
CA SER A 111 -1.41 4.58 1.54
C SER A 111 -0.63 4.25 2.82
N MET A 112 -1.11 3.34 3.66
CA MET A 112 -0.44 2.85 4.87
C MET A 112 1.02 2.45 4.60
N SER A 113 1.27 1.69 3.54
CA SER A 113 2.63 1.26 3.23
C SER A 113 3.51 2.41 2.74
N ALA A 114 2.95 3.39 2.04
CA ALA A 114 3.68 4.60 1.66
C ALA A 114 4.10 5.41 2.90
N ARG A 115 3.18 5.65 3.83
CA ARG A 115 3.47 6.28 5.13
C ARG A 115 4.50 5.46 5.92
N THR A 116 4.37 4.13 5.92
CA THR A 116 5.36 3.24 6.56
C THR A 116 6.74 3.37 5.93
N ALA A 117 6.84 3.45 4.61
CA ALA A 117 8.11 3.61 3.90
C ALA A 117 8.76 4.98 4.17
N MET A 118 7.97 6.05 4.29
CA MET A 118 8.45 7.37 4.69
C MET A 118 9.02 7.33 6.11
N LYS A 119 8.25 6.79 7.07
CA LYS A 119 8.69 6.61 8.46
C LYS A 119 9.95 5.76 8.56
N HIS A 120 10.00 4.64 7.84
CA HIS A 120 11.17 3.77 7.77
C HIS A 120 12.40 4.52 7.26
N ALA A 121 12.26 5.27 6.14
CA ALA A 121 13.38 5.98 5.53
C ALA A 121 13.96 7.08 6.44
N ILE A 122 13.12 7.76 7.22
CA ILE A 122 13.49 8.85 8.12
C ILE A 122 14.06 8.33 9.45
N GLU A 123 13.40 7.35 10.07
CA GLU A 123 13.73 6.92 11.44
C GLU A 123 14.75 5.77 11.47
N ILE A 124 14.75 4.88 10.46
CA ILE A 124 15.63 3.70 10.40
C ILE A 124 16.76 3.93 9.40
N GLY A 125 16.43 4.52 8.24
CA GLY A 125 17.40 4.94 7.24
C GLY A 125 17.03 4.54 5.82
N TRP A 126 17.68 5.19 4.88
CA TRP A 126 17.48 4.99 3.45
C TRP A 126 18.04 3.66 2.95
N ARG A 127 17.23 2.91 2.18
CA ARG A 127 17.59 1.57 1.66
C ARG A 127 17.33 1.40 0.15
N TRP A 128 16.91 2.45 -0.53
CA TRP A 128 16.34 2.41 -1.86
C TRP A 128 17.20 3.16 -2.87
N ASP A 129 17.19 2.74 -4.14
CA ASP A 129 17.69 3.58 -5.24
C ASP A 129 16.64 4.63 -5.62
N ALA A 130 15.35 4.35 -5.40
CA ALA A 130 14.24 5.30 -5.51
C ALA A 130 13.01 4.84 -4.71
N LEU A 131 12.12 5.77 -4.34
CA LEU A 131 10.81 5.47 -3.75
C LEU A 131 9.68 6.06 -4.58
N MET A 132 8.62 5.29 -4.77
CA MET A 132 7.34 5.75 -5.28
C MET A 132 6.26 5.56 -4.23
N LEU A 133 5.64 6.67 -3.86
CA LEU A 133 4.66 6.78 -2.80
C LEU A 133 3.32 7.18 -3.41
N PHE A 134 2.39 6.22 -3.45
CA PHE A 134 1.05 6.44 -3.97
C PHE A 134 0.11 6.83 -2.85
N ASP A 135 -0.40 8.02 -2.91
CA ASP A 135 -1.41 8.63 -2.04
C ASP A 135 -1.20 8.34 -0.54
N PRO A 136 0.01 8.63 0.03
CA PRO A 136 0.22 8.51 1.47
C PRO A 136 -0.77 9.44 2.20
N PRO A 137 -1.51 8.94 3.22
CA PRO A 137 -2.50 9.76 3.92
C PRO A 137 -1.85 10.57 5.05
N ASP A 138 -0.71 11.23 4.76
CA ASP A 138 0.02 11.97 5.79
C ASP A 138 -0.78 13.17 6.29
N VAL A 139 -0.74 13.36 7.62
CA VAL A 139 -1.44 14.43 8.29
C VAL A 139 -0.48 15.58 8.52
N PRO A 140 -0.76 16.78 8.01
CA PRO A 140 0.09 17.93 8.25
C PRO A 140 0.10 18.32 9.74
N LEU A 141 1.08 19.09 10.15
CA LEU A 141 1.18 19.54 11.55
C LEU A 141 0.00 20.44 11.95
N LYS A 142 -0.32 20.47 13.24
CA LYS A 142 -1.37 21.35 13.79
C LYS A 142 -1.10 22.80 13.42
N GLY A 143 -2.15 23.48 12.96
CA GLY A 143 -2.07 24.84 12.44
C GLY A 143 -1.95 24.95 10.91
N HIS A 144 -1.67 23.85 10.23
CA HIS A 144 -1.76 23.79 8.78
C HIS A 144 -3.23 23.83 8.31
N PRO A 145 -3.58 24.56 7.21
CA PRO A 145 -4.96 24.68 6.74
C PRO A 145 -5.70 23.36 6.47
N LEU A 146 -4.96 22.30 6.13
CA LEU A 146 -5.52 20.96 5.84
C LEU A 146 -5.54 20.03 7.04
N TYR A 147 -5.03 20.44 8.22
CA TYR A 147 -4.98 19.56 9.39
C TYR A 147 -6.36 19.05 9.80
N GLU A 148 -7.34 19.95 9.96
CA GLU A 148 -8.69 19.59 10.40
C GLU A 148 -9.39 18.64 9.41
N ALA A 149 -9.21 18.86 8.09
CA ALA A 149 -9.77 17.98 7.06
C ALA A 149 -9.20 16.57 7.15
N MET A 150 -7.89 16.44 7.36
CA MET A 150 -7.23 15.15 7.54
C MET A 150 -7.58 14.50 8.88
N GLU A 151 -7.69 15.26 9.96
CA GLU A 151 -8.14 14.76 11.27
C GLU A 151 -9.55 14.16 11.17
N ILE A 152 -10.48 14.87 10.54
CA ILE A 152 -11.85 14.38 10.30
C ILE A 152 -11.83 13.11 9.44
N PHE A 153 -10.99 13.09 8.40
CA PHE A 153 -10.85 11.94 7.49
C PHE A 153 -10.36 10.68 8.23
N GLU A 154 -9.26 10.77 8.98
CA GLU A 154 -8.69 9.65 9.73
C GLU A 154 -9.64 9.15 10.84
N ASN A 155 -10.31 10.04 11.53
CA ASN A 155 -11.30 9.68 12.54
C ASN A 155 -12.50 8.94 11.92
N LYS A 156 -13.00 9.40 10.78
CA LYS A 156 -14.08 8.70 10.04
C LYS A 156 -13.65 7.31 9.58
N LEU A 157 -12.43 7.16 9.08
CA LEU A 157 -11.89 5.85 8.71
C LEU A 157 -11.72 4.93 9.92
N THR A 158 -11.29 5.46 11.06
CA THR A 158 -11.18 4.71 12.30
C THR A 158 -12.53 4.13 12.73
N GLU A 159 -13.58 4.97 12.76
CA GLU A 159 -14.92 4.51 13.15
C GLU A 159 -15.55 3.57 12.10
N TRP A 160 -15.33 3.85 10.82
CA TRP A 160 -15.77 2.95 9.76
C TRP A 160 -15.10 1.57 9.88
N ALA A 161 -13.78 1.53 10.09
CA ALA A 161 -13.04 0.27 10.23
C ALA A 161 -13.50 -0.54 11.45
N LYS A 162 -13.76 0.09 12.59
CA LYS A 162 -14.33 -0.58 13.77
C LYS A 162 -15.69 -1.23 13.49
N GLY A 163 -16.49 -0.62 12.62
CA GLY A 163 -17.82 -1.11 12.25
C GLY A 163 -17.84 -2.12 11.12
N ARG A 164 -16.68 -2.47 10.53
CA ARG A 164 -16.65 -3.42 9.42
C ARG A 164 -17.09 -4.82 9.85
N ARG A 165 -17.88 -5.46 8.99
CA ARG A 165 -18.21 -6.88 9.14
C ARG A 165 -16.95 -7.72 8.93
N ARG A 166 -16.67 -8.60 9.86
CA ARG A 166 -15.48 -9.46 9.83
C ARG A 166 -15.68 -10.74 9.02
N ARG A 167 -16.89 -11.34 9.07
CA ARG A 167 -17.16 -12.69 8.54
C ARG A 167 -18.11 -12.64 7.35
N PHE A 168 -17.90 -13.54 6.40
CA PHE A 168 -18.63 -13.67 5.15
C PHE A 168 -18.89 -15.14 4.85
N ALA A 169 -20.05 -15.46 4.26
CA ALA A 169 -20.37 -16.83 3.85
C ALA A 169 -19.53 -17.25 2.64
N SER A 170 -19.24 -16.31 1.73
CA SER A 170 -18.47 -16.57 0.51
C SER A 170 -17.69 -15.33 0.06
N VAL A 171 -16.77 -15.53 -0.88
CA VAL A 171 -16.09 -14.42 -1.60
C VAL A 171 -17.10 -13.59 -2.38
N ASP A 172 -18.11 -14.22 -2.98
CA ASP A 172 -19.14 -13.54 -3.77
C ASP A 172 -19.95 -12.55 -2.92
N GLU A 173 -20.20 -12.87 -1.65
CA GLU A 173 -20.90 -11.97 -0.73
C GLU A 173 -20.16 -10.63 -0.56
N LEU A 174 -18.86 -10.65 -0.33
CA LEU A 174 -18.06 -9.43 -0.24
C LEU A 174 -17.90 -8.75 -1.61
N THR A 175 -17.81 -9.53 -2.69
CA THR A 175 -17.75 -9.01 -4.06
C THR A 175 -19.00 -8.17 -4.38
N GLU A 176 -20.18 -8.67 -4.03
CA GLU A 176 -21.45 -7.94 -4.25
C GLU A 176 -21.55 -6.69 -3.35
N GLU A 177 -21.07 -6.77 -2.10
CA GLU A 177 -20.98 -5.61 -1.21
C GLU A 177 -20.09 -4.50 -1.83
N TYR A 178 -18.94 -4.86 -2.37
CA TYR A 178 -18.08 -3.92 -3.08
C TYR A 178 -18.76 -3.33 -4.32
N LYS A 179 -19.41 -4.13 -5.17
CA LYS A 179 -20.12 -3.64 -6.36
C LYS A 179 -21.24 -2.64 -6.04
N GLN A 180 -21.89 -2.77 -4.88
CA GLN A 180 -22.95 -1.87 -4.43
C GLN A 180 -22.40 -0.58 -3.80
N SER A 181 -21.13 -0.54 -3.44
CA SER A 181 -20.50 0.62 -2.82
C SER A 181 -20.19 1.71 -3.84
N ARG A 182 -20.60 2.95 -3.57
CA ARG A 182 -20.23 4.11 -4.41
C ARG A 182 -18.74 4.39 -4.36
N ALA A 183 -18.06 4.04 -3.27
CA ALA A 183 -16.63 4.28 -3.09
C ALA A 183 -15.77 3.43 -4.04
N THR A 184 -16.28 2.28 -4.47
CA THR A 184 -15.58 1.34 -5.35
C THR A 184 -16.03 1.39 -6.81
N GLY A 185 -16.96 2.30 -7.15
CA GLY A 185 -17.56 2.40 -8.48
C GLY A 185 -16.61 2.79 -9.62
N ARG A 186 -15.38 3.24 -9.27
CA ARG A 186 -14.33 3.58 -10.24
C ARG A 186 -13.32 2.46 -10.46
N TRP A 187 -13.41 1.36 -9.71
CA TRP A 187 -12.50 0.24 -9.85
C TRP A 187 -12.60 -0.39 -11.24
N VAL A 188 -11.50 -0.82 -11.80
CA VAL A 188 -11.49 -1.48 -13.10
C VAL A 188 -12.29 -2.78 -13.09
N ALA A 189 -12.78 -3.19 -14.26
CA ALA A 189 -13.59 -4.40 -14.39
C ALA A 189 -12.85 -5.65 -13.86
N GLY A 190 -13.52 -6.42 -13.00
CA GLY A 190 -12.98 -7.61 -12.35
C GLY A 190 -12.32 -7.36 -10.99
N GLU A 191 -12.09 -6.09 -10.63
CA GLU A 191 -11.38 -5.75 -9.40
C GLU A 191 -12.15 -6.08 -8.13
N HIS A 192 -13.48 -5.94 -8.13
CA HIS A 192 -14.31 -6.24 -6.95
C HIS A 192 -14.13 -7.70 -6.48
N GLU A 193 -14.10 -8.65 -7.41
CA GLU A 193 -13.85 -10.06 -7.11
C GLU A 193 -12.40 -10.29 -6.69
N LEU A 194 -11.44 -9.69 -7.40
CA LEU A 194 -10.03 -9.81 -7.07
C LEU A 194 -9.75 -9.31 -5.65
N MET A 195 -10.26 -8.13 -5.30
CA MET A 195 -10.13 -7.55 -3.96
C MET A 195 -10.76 -8.47 -2.90
N ALA A 196 -11.99 -8.93 -3.12
CA ALA A 196 -12.66 -9.81 -2.17
C ALA A 196 -11.85 -11.10 -1.93
N ARG A 197 -11.32 -11.72 -2.99
CA ARG A 197 -10.43 -12.90 -2.86
C ARG A 197 -9.13 -12.59 -2.13
N ALA A 198 -8.56 -11.41 -2.36
CA ALA A 198 -7.27 -11.03 -1.80
C ALA A 198 -7.34 -10.73 -0.29
N VAL A 199 -8.43 -10.15 0.20
CA VAL A 199 -8.58 -9.74 1.61
C VAL A 199 -9.25 -10.78 2.49
N LEU A 200 -9.84 -11.84 1.90
CA LEU A 200 -10.52 -12.91 2.62
C LEU A 200 -9.65 -14.16 2.74
N ARG A 201 -9.75 -14.80 3.89
CA ARG A 201 -9.23 -16.13 4.13
C ARG A 201 -10.32 -17.06 4.65
N ARG A 202 -10.14 -18.38 4.54
CA ARG A 202 -11.03 -19.34 5.19
C ARG A 202 -11.03 -19.12 6.69
N SER A 203 -12.22 -19.10 7.29
CA SER A 203 -12.36 -19.07 8.74
C SER A 203 -11.78 -20.35 9.35
N PRO A 204 -11.08 -20.26 10.50
CA PRO A 204 -10.48 -21.44 11.15
C PRO A 204 -11.49 -22.54 11.52
N ASP A 205 -12.73 -22.14 11.79
CA ASP A 205 -13.85 -23.06 12.13
C ASP A 205 -14.56 -23.66 10.90
N GLY A 206 -14.11 -23.31 9.69
CA GLY A 206 -14.69 -23.80 8.44
C GLY A 206 -16.04 -23.17 8.07
N SER A 207 -16.57 -22.22 8.85
CA SER A 207 -17.90 -21.62 8.66
C SER A 207 -18.02 -20.60 7.53
N GLY A 208 -16.98 -20.43 6.73
CA GLY A 208 -16.94 -19.45 5.64
C GLY A 208 -15.61 -18.73 5.53
N TYR A 209 -15.65 -17.43 5.46
CA TYR A 209 -14.48 -16.55 5.28
C TYR A 209 -14.44 -15.46 6.33
N GLU A 210 -13.25 -14.97 6.60
CA GLU A 210 -13.05 -13.77 7.43
C GLU A 210 -12.00 -12.85 6.79
N LEU A 211 -12.10 -11.55 7.10
CA LEU A 211 -11.07 -10.59 6.72
C LEU A 211 -9.73 -10.98 7.34
N THR A 212 -8.67 -11.03 6.53
CA THR A 212 -7.32 -11.30 7.04
C THR A 212 -6.85 -10.16 7.94
N CYS A 213 -7.08 -8.89 7.52
CA CYS A 213 -6.93 -7.76 8.42
C CYS A 213 -8.19 -7.60 9.24
N ALA A 214 -8.13 -7.93 10.53
CA ALA A 214 -9.25 -7.76 11.43
C ALA A 214 -9.63 -6.27 11.55
N PRO A 215 -10.93 -5.93 11.67
CA PRO A 215 -11.40 -4.54 11.78
C PRO A 215 -10.69 -3.72 12.85
N GLU A 216 -10.37 -4.32 13.98
CA GLU A 216 -9.63 -3.69 15.07
C GLU A 216 -8.18 -3.35 14.71
N ASN A 217 -7.52 -4.18 13.90
CA ASN A 217 -6.18 -3.90 13.40
C ASN A 217 -6.21 -2.74 12.39
N GLU A 218 -7.16 -2.78 11.46
CA GLU A 218 -7.34 -1.72 10.48
C GLU A 218 -7.63 -0.38 11.16
N ALA A 219 -8.53 -0.35 12.14
CA ALA A 219 -8.86 0.84 12.93
C ALA A 219 -7.66 1.38 13.73
N ALA A 220 -6.82 0.49 14.28
CA ALA A 220 -5.63 0.88 15.04
C ALA A 220 -4.61 1.66 14.19
N ILE A 221 -4.46 1.34 12.91
CA ILE A 221 -3.60 2.06 11.98
C ILE A 221 -4.12 3.46 11.70
N TYR A 222 -5.43 3.62 11.44
CA TYR A 222 -6.03 4.94 11.23
C TYR A 222 -5.94 5.82 12.49
N ALA A 223 -6.24 5.26 13.67
CA ALA A 223 -6.17 5.99 14.92
C ALA A 223 -4.77 6.56 15.26
N GLN A 224 -3.70 5.92 14.77
CA GLN A 224 -2.34 6.38 15.00
C GLN A 224 -1.91 7.52 14.06
N ALA A 225 -2.61 7.74 12.97
CA ALA A 225 -2.23 8.71 11.93
C ALA A 225 -1.98 10.11 12.49
N LEU A 226 -2.81 10.54 13.44
CA LEU A 226 -2.78 11.87 14.04
C LEU A 226 -1.61 12.11 15.02
N THR A 227 -0.85 11.06 15.34
CA THR A 227 0.24 11.13 16.32
C THR A 227 1.62 10.83 15.72
N LEU A 228 1.70 10.69 14.39
CA LEU A 228 2.95 10.32 13.73
C LEU A 228 3.87 11.51 13.48
N ASP A 229 3.33 12.73 13.44
CA ASP A 229 4.03 13.97 13.10
C ASP A 229 4.92 13.82 11.83
N LEU A 230 4.38 13.12 10.83
CA LEU A 230 5.09 12.75 9.60
C LEU A 230 4.64 13.66 8.45
N TRP A 231 5.43 14.72 8.21
CA TRP A 231 5.26 15.67 7.10
C TRP A 231 6.64 16.05 6.55
N PRO A 232 7.42 15.06 6.03
CA PRO A 232 8.81 15.29 5.66
C PRO A 232 8.95 16.01 4.33
N LYS A 233 10.08 16.68 4.13
CA LYS A 233 10.51 17.20 2.82
C LYS A 233 11.22 16.12 2.02
N ALA A 234 11.17 16.22 0.70
CA ALA A 234 11.89 15.30 -0.19
C ALA A 234 13.40 15.28 0.08
N SER A 235 13.97 16.41 0.52
CA SER A 235 15.40 16.53 0.88
C SER A 235 15.81 15.79 2.14
N GLU A 236 14.87 15.29 2.94
CA GLU A 236 15.14 14.47 4.12
C GLU A 236 15.37 13.00 3.79
N PHE A 237 15.07 12.60 2.55
CA PHE A 237 15.33 11.24 2.07
C PHE A 237 16.72 11.12 1.44
N GLY A 238 17.29 9.93 1.48
CA GLY A 238 18.64 9.66 0.95
C GLY A 238 18.72 9.51 -0.58
N GLY A 239 17.64 9.74 -1.31
CA GLY A 239 17.59 9.61 -2.76
C GLY A 239 16.25 10.05 -3.36
N PRO A 240 16.00 9.77 -4.65
CA PRO A 240 14.83 10.25 -5.34
C PRO A 240 13.51 9.66 -4.82
N VAL A 241 12.54 10.53 -4.59
CA VAL A 241 11.18 10.16 -4.15
C VAL A 241 10.14 10.77 -5.09
N LYS A 242 9.27 9.93 -5.62
CA LYS A 242 8.08 10.31 -6.38
C LYS A 242 6.86 10.24 -5.48
N LEU A 243 6.12 11.34 -5.38
CA LEU A 243 4.82 11.40 -4.72
C LEU A 243 3.72 11.44 -5.77
N ILE A 244 2.79 10.48 -5.75
CA ILE A 244 1.68 10.38 -6.70
C ILE A 244 0.38 10.39 -5.92
N GLY A 245 -0.36 11.51 -5.96
CA GLY A 245 -1.64 11.66 -5.27
C GLY A 245 -2.84 11.25 -6.11
N CYS A 246 -3.98 11.04 -5.45
CA CYS A 246 -5.27 11.07 -6.13
C CYS A 246 -5.60 12.51 -6.59
N ASP A 247 -6.67 12.66 -7.37
CA ASP A 247 -7.06 13.98 -7.91
C ASP A 247 -7.50 14.94 -6.80
N PRO A 248 -6.76 16.03 -6.55
CA PRO A 248 -7.10 16.99 -5.50
C PRO A 248 -8.34 17.84 -5.84
N ASN A 249 -8.73 17.91 -7.12
CA ASN A 249 -9.82 18.74 -7.63
C ASN A 249 -11.11 17.95 -7.85
N PHE A 250 -11.09 16.65 -7.66
CA PHE A 250 -12.25 15.81 -7.91
C PHE A 250 -13.37 16.09 -6.88
N LYS A 251 -14.58 16.32 -7.35
CA LYS A 251 -15.73 16.53 -6.45
C LYS A 251 -15.98 15.27 -5.60
N GLY A 252 -15.77 15.36 -4.31
CA GLY A 252 -15.82 14.23 -3.38
C GLY A 252 -14.48 13.48 -3.26
N ALA A 253 -13.37 14.11 -3.69
CA ALA A 253 -12.03 13.60 -3.42
C ALA A 253 -11.83 13.35 -1.93
N PRO A 254 -11.11 12.29 -1.55
CA PRO A 254 -10.69 12.11 -0.17
C PRO A 254 -9.75 13.24 0.24
N ALA A 255 -9.68 13.53 1.53
CA ALA A 255 -8.82 14.60 2.06
C ALA A 255 -7.32 14.40 1.71
N THR A 256 -6.93 13.16 1.37
CA THR A 256 -5.57 12.83 0.92
C THR A 256 -5.17 13.54 -0.37
N GLY A 257 -6.09 13.82 -1.29
CA GLY A 257 -5.78 14.51 -2.55
C GLY A 257 -5.19 15.91 -2.32
N PRO A 258 -5.91 16.85 -1.68
CA PRO A 258 -5.36 18.16 -1.32
C PRO A 258 -4.15 18.07 -0.38
N ALA A 259 -4.11 17.10 0.55
CA ALA A 259 -2.98 16.92 1.45
C ALA A 259 -1.71 16.51 0.69
N ASN A 260 -1.79 15.55 -0.22
CA ASN A 260 -0.65 15.14 -1.04
C ASN A 260 -0.18 16.24 -2.00
N GLN A 261 -1.10 17.06 -2.51
CA GLN A 261 -0.73 18.22 -3.32
C GLN A 261 0.07 19.23 -2.48
N ALA A 262 -0.39 19.55 -1.27
CA ALA A 262 0.31 20.42 -0.35
C ALA A 262 1.68 19.86 0.04
N LEU A 263 1.75 18.59 0.47
CA LEU A 263 3.00 17.90 0.81
C LEU A 263 3.97 17.91 -0.38
N GLY A 264 3.47 17.63 -1.58
CA GLY A 264 4.27 17.62 -2.80
C GLY A 264 4.93 18.96 -3.10
N ILE A 265 4.16 20.04 -2.99
CA ILE A 265 4.62 21.41 -3.26
C ILE A 265 5.53 21.92 -2.13
N GLU A 266 5.08 21.85 -0.89
CA GLU A 266 5.79 22.35 0.28
C GLU A 266 7.05 21.56 0.60
N GLY A 267 6.99 20.24 0.40
CA GLY A 267 8.09 19.31 0.61
C GLY A 267 9.06 19.21 -0.56
N GLY A 268 8.76 19.81 -1.71
CA GLY A 268 9.65 19.82 -2.89
C GLY A 268 9.81 18.44 -3.54
N TYR A 269 8.75 17.62 -3.55
CA TYR A 269 8.76 16.32 -4.20
C TYR A 269 8.67 16.41 -5.72
N ASP A 270 9.13 15.35 -6.41
CA ASP A 270 8.66 15.06 -7.76
C ASP A 270 7.21 14.60 -7.66
N TYR A 271 6.27 15.57 -7.68
CA TYR A 271 4.85 15.34 -7.44
C TYR A 271 4.07 15.24 -8.74
N SER A 272 3.12 14.32 -8.76
CA SER A 272 2.06 14.21 -9.77
C SER A 272 0.76 13.73 -9.09
N PHE A 273 -0.36 13.92 -9.78
CA PHE A 273 -1.62 13.28 -9.38
C PHE A 273 -2.27 12.58 -10.58
N VAL A 274 -3.19 11.67 -10.31
CA VAL A 274 -3.93 10.97 -11.35
C VAL A 274 -5.35 11.54 -11.42
N GLU A 275 -5.64 12.26 -12.49
CA GLU A 275 -6.90 12.95 -12.69
C GLU A 275 -8.10 12.01 -12.61
N GLY A 276 -9.19 12.44 -11.95
CA GLY A 276 -10.46 11.71 -11.82
C GLY A 276 -10.36 10.44 -10.97
N THR A 277 -9.33 10.31 -10.12
CA THR A 277 -9.19 9.17 -9.20
C THR A 277 -9.46 9.55 -7.75
N GLY A 278 -9.87 8.54 -6.98
CA GLY A 278 -9.84 8.56 -5.52
C GLY A 278 -8.57 7.92 -4.96
N HIS A 279 -8.65 7.54 -3.69
CA HIS A 279 -7.52 6.99 -2.93
C HIS A 279 -6.90 5.70 -3.53
N LEU A 280 -7.67 4.89 -4.22
CA LEU A 280 -7.21 3.63 -4.82
C LEU A 280 -6.78 3.80 -6.29
N LEU A 281 -6.04 4.86 -6.59
CA LEU A 281 -5.67 5.26 -7.95
C LEU A 281 -5.01 4.14 -8.79
N GLN A 282 -4.20 3.26 -8.19
CA GLN A 282 -3.57 2.13 -8.87
C GLN A 282 -4.58 1.06 -9.32
N ILE A 283 -5.76 1.03 -8.70
CA ILE A 283 -6.88 0.13 -9.01
C ILE A 283 -7.90 0.82 -9.91
N GLU A 284 -8.02 2.15 -9.80
CA GLU A 284 -8.96 2.95 -10.59
C GLU A 284 -8.41 3.27 -11.98
N LYS A 285 -7.13 3.64 -12.08
CA LYS A 285 -6.43 3.98 -13.33
C LYS A 285 -5.02 3.37 -13.39
N PRO A 286 -4.89 2.05 -13.48
CA PRO A 286 -3.60 1.36 -13.44
C PRO A 286 -2.66 1.81 -14.57
N ASP A 287 -3.17 2.03 -15.79
CA ASP A 287 -2.35 2.42 -16.94
C ASP A 287 -1.66 3.77 -16.74
N GLU A 288 -2.39 4.75 -16.16
CA GLU A 288 -1.81 6.06 -15.86
C GLU A 288 -0.78 5.98 -14.72
N CYS A 289 -1.06 5.18 -13.70
CA CYS A 289 -0.11 4.91 -12.61
C CYS A 289 1.16 4.25 -13.14
N ILE A 290 1.05 3.31 -14.08
CA ILE A 290 2.20 2.67 -14.75
C ILE A 290 2.99 3.67 -15.58
N ARG A 291 2.34 4.53 -16.34
CA ARG A 291 3.02 5.56 -17.13
C ARG A 291 3.90 6.44 -16.22
N LEU A 292 3.34 6.97 -15.14
CA LEU A 292 4.08 7.78 -14.16
C LEU A 292 5.22 7.00 -13.49
N THR A 293 5.00 5.72 -13.21
CA THR A 293 6.02 4.83 -12.64
C THR A 293 7.21 4.67 -13.60
N LEU A 294 6.94 4.32 -14.85
CA LEU A 294 8.00 4.07 -15.85
C LEU A 294 8.77 5.36 -16.20
N GLU A 295 8.09 6.49 -16.27
CA GLU A 295 8.71 7.79 -16.47
C GLU A 295 9.70 8.12 -15.35
N PHE A 296 9.28 7.96 -14.09
CA PHE A 296 10.12 8.23 -12.94
C PHE A 296 11.31 7.26 -12.88
N LEU A 297 11.09 5.97 -13.04
CA LEU A 297 12.17 4.98 -13.05
C LEU A 297 13.15 5.25 -14.19
N GLY A 298 12.66 5.59 -15.40
CA GLY A 298 13.50 5.95 -16.56
C GLY A 298 14.37 7.18 -16.31
N LYS A 299 13.81 8.23 -15.70
CA LYS A 299 14.52 9.45 -15.31
C LYS A 299 15.72 9.16 -14.39
N HIS A 300 15.64 8.10 -13.59
CA HIS A 300 16.69 7.72 -12.63
C HIS A 300 17.53 6.51 -13.07
N GLY A 301 17.43 6.08 -14.33
CA GLY A 301 18.22 4.93 -14.86
C GLY A 301 17.87 3.60 -14.20
N LEU A 302 16.59 3.42 -13.84
CA LEU A 302 16.03 2.24 -13.19
C LEU A 302 14.97 1.52 -14.05
N ALA A 303 14.78 1.93 -15.31
CA ALA A 303 13.82 1.34 -16.22
C ALA A 303 14.49 0.77 -17.49
#